data_d0d4e09b5213d5f23f52724efa515a97
#
_entry.id   d0d4e09b5213d5f23f52724efa515a97
#
_cell.length_a   1.000
_cell.length_b   1.000
_cell.length_c   1.000
_cell.angle_alpha   90.00
_cell.angle_beta   90.00
_cell.angle_gamma   90.00
#
_symmetry.space_group_name_H-M   'P 1'
#
loop_
_entity.id
_entity.type
_entity.pdbx_description
1 polymer ?
#
loop_
_entity_poly.entity_id
_entity_poly.type
_entity_poly.pdbx_seq_one_letter_code
_entity_poly.pdbx_strand_id
1 'polypeptide(L)'
;MIQRMKLTVGQLGAVALAFGSISLFTLDGQQMPAEYDQAMKTLGKQGDFKDSVLKINIPRNDLKVTIDGIATPTPFGFGGWLAMTKGDGGMDVMMGDLVLLEDEVNPVMSALLDNGLEVTAVHNHFFFESPRIFYMHVHGHGKAADLARMAKPAVDLIGKGSPQHQSSVTGGHSNVSAGQIDTAKIARIVGHEGEQNGAVYKITVGRDDLKLKEMGAPINSRMGLNTWAAFYGSDANAEVAGDVAMLAQEVTPVLRALRANGLNVVAIHQHMTSTQPTIYFLHYWGTGPTEKLATGFKAALNELGKAKATNAKAVDHH
;
A
#
# COMPACT_ATOMS: atom_id res chain seq x y z
N MET A 1 -2.18 34.04 -89.77
CA MET A 1 -3.35 33.17 -89.58
C MET A 1 -3.41 32.87 -88.11
N ILE A 2 -4.19 33.63 -87.33
CA ILE A 2 -4.22 33.62 -85.87
C ILE A 2 -5.57 33.01 -85.47
N GLN A 3 -5.54 31.83 -84.87
CA GLN A 3 -6.74 31.14 -84.39
C GLN A 3 -6.90 31.39 -82.92
N ARG A 4 -7.98 32.09 -82.58
CA ARG A 4 -8.38 32.34 -81.16
C ARG A 4 -9.03 31.11 -80.60
N MET A 5 -8.50 30.63 -79.51
CA MET A 5 -9.10 29.55 -78.65
C MET A 5 -9.88 30.18 -77.49
N LYS A 6 -11.16 29.84 -77.45
CA LYS A 6 -12.09 30.25 -76.36
C LYS A 6 -11.84 29.44 -75.12
N LEU A 7 -11.62 30.09 -73.96
CA LEU A 7 -11.64 29.46 -72.63
C LEU A 7 -13.09 29.32 -72.19
N THR A 8 -13.46 28.10 -71.82
CA THR A 8 -14.68 27.79 -71.12
C THR A 8 -14.40 27.76 -69.61
N VAL A 9 -15.19 28.52 -68.89
CA VAL A 9 -15.17 28.57 -67.41
C VAL A 9 -15.79 27.25 -66.87
N GLY A 10 -14.99 26.44 -66.21
CA GLY A 10 -15.41 25.22 -65.51
C GLY A 10 -15.57 25.46 -63.98
N GLN A 11 -16.60 24.90 -63.47
CA GLN A 11 -17.16 25.02 -62.12
C GLN A 11 -16.15 24.88 -60.99
N LEU A 12 -16.20 25.78 -60.01
CA LEU A 12 -15.60 25.62 -58.69
C LEU A 12 -16.40 24.56 -57.90
N GLY A 13 -15.78 23.41 -57.68
CA GLY A 13 -16.23 22.44 -56.72
C GLY A 13 -15.76 22.83 -55.28
N ALA A 14 -16.70 23.14 -54.42
CA ALA A 14 -16.42 23.39 -53.00
C ALA A 14 -16.02 22.07 -52.33
N VAL A 15 -14.75 21.96 -51.93
CA VAL A 15 -14.28 20.88 -51.04
C VAL A 15 -14.62 21.29 -49.62
N ALA A 16 -15.63 20.65 -49.04
CA ALA A 16 -15.93 20.76 -47.63
C ALA A 16 -14.87 20.00 -46.79
N LEU A 17 -13.96 20.75 -46.16
CA LEU A 17 -13.06 20.21 -45.14
C LEU A 17 -13.89 19.87 -43.87
N ALA A 18 -14.15 18.59 -43.66
CA ALA A 18 -14.67 18.11 -42.42
C ALA A 18 -13.58 18.24 -41.36
N PHE A 19 -13.65 19.24 -40.48
CA PHE A 19 -12.88 19.31 -39.27
C PHE A 19 -13.42 18.23 -38.33
N GLY A 20 -12.75 17.08 -38.31
CA GLY A 20 -12.92 16.07 -37.29
C GLY A 20 -12.45 16.66 -35.95
N SER A 21 -13.37 16.90 -35.03
CA SER A 21 -13.08 17.25 -33.63
C SER A 21 -12.33 16.08 -33.04
N ILE A 22 -11.01 16.15 -32.96
CA ILE A 22 -10.22 15.26 -32.10
C ILE A 22 -10.55 15.67 -30.69
N SER A 23 -11.45 14.90 -30.03
CA SER A 23 -11.63 14.97 -28.59
C SER A 23 -10.32 14.50 -27.97
N LEU A 24 -9.49 15.45 -27.56
CA LEU A 24 -8.41 15.21 -26.62
C LEU A 24 -9.07 14.72 -25.34
N PHE A 25 -9.05 13.41 -25.10
CA PHE A 25 -9.25 12.87 -23.75
C PHE A 25 -8.10 13.42 -22.93
N THR A 26 -8.33 14.51 -22.23
CA THR A 26 -7.51 14.89 -21.09
C THR A 26 -7.66 13.75 -20.09
N LEU A 27 -6.58 13.02 -19.84
CA LEU A 27 -6.43 12.25 -18.62
C LEU A 27 -6.68 13.27 -17.49
N ASP A 28 -7.84 13.20 -16.84
CA ASP A 28 -8.18 13.98 -15.66
C ASP A 28 -7.23 13.54 -14.55
N GLY A 29 -6.02 14.10 -14.56
CA GLY A 29 -5.14 14.10 -13.41
C GLY A 29 -5.83 14.96 -12.36
N GLN A 30 -6.41 14.33 -11.34
CA GLN A 30 -7.02 15.03 -10.22
C GLN A 30 -6.03 16.05 -9.66
N GLN A 31 -6.36 17.34 -9.73
CA GLN A 31 -5.47 18.39 -9.27
C GLN A 31 -5.31 18.30 -7.76
N MET A 32 -4.05 18.19 -7.32
CA MET A 32 -3.73 18.15 -5.89
C MET A 32 -4.07 19.48 -5.21
N PRO A 33 -4.83 19.47 -4.10
CA PRO A 33 -5.10 20.65 -3.30
C PRO A 33 -3.80 21.30 -2.79
N ALA A 34 -3.77 22.66 -2.75
CA ALA A 34 -2.58 23.42 -2.34
C ALA A 34 -2.13 23.10 -0.89
N GLU A 35 -3.08 22.80 0.00
CA GLU A 35 -2.79 22.40 1.37
C GLU A 35 -2.00 21.07 1.46
N TYR A 36 -2.15 20.17 0.49
CA TYR A 36 -1.41 18.92 0.43
C TYR A 36 0.04 19.14 -0.05
N ASP A 37 0.25 20.04 -1.00
CA ASP A 37 1.61 20.48 -1.37
C ASP A 37 2.33 21.10 -0.17
N GLN A 38 1.62 21.93 0.62
CA GLN A 38 2.17 22.52 1.84
C GLN A 38 2.47 21.45 2.91
N ALA A 39 1.64 20.42 3.06
CA ALA A 39 1.88 19.31 3.98
C ALA A 39 3.17 18.55 3.62
N MET A 40 3.40 18.24 2.34
CA MET A 40 4.63 17.60 1.86
C MET A 40 5.86 18.48 2.14
N LYS A 41 5.76 19.79 1.88
CA LYS A 41 6.85 20.76 2.18
C LYS A 41 7.16 20.81 3.67
N THR A 42 6.14 20.85 4.52
CA THR A 42 6.29 20.84 5.98
C THR A 42 7.01 19.59 6.45
N LEU A 43 6.63 18.41 5.96
CA LEU A 43 7.26 17.14 6.31
C LEU A 43 8.65 16.96 5.68
N GLY A 44 8.97 17.71 4.62
CA GLY A 44 10.22 17.56 3.86
C GLY A 44 10.28 16.19 3.15
N LYS A 45 9.15 15.65 2.74
CA LYS A 45 9.01 14.35 2.11
C LYS A 45 8.27 14.46 0.78
N GLN A 46 8.49 13.48 -0.10
CA GLN A 46 7.81 13.37 -1.39
C GLN A 46 6.59 12.45 -1.28
N GLY A 47 5.58 12.73 -2.10
CA GLY A 47 4.37 11.95 -2.17
C GLY A 47 3.63 12.19 -3.48
N ASP A 48 2.49 11.55 -3.64
CA ASP A 48 1.61 11.71 -4.79
C ASP A 48 0.15 11.82 -4.36
N PHE A 49 -0.66 12.47 -5.20
CA PHE A 49 -2.10 12.63 -4.99
C PHE A 49 -2.87 11.86 -6.04
N LYS A 50 -3.63 10.86 -5.61
CA LYS A 50 -4.45 10.01 -6.47
C LYS A 50 -5.65 9.49 -5.69
N ASP A 51 -6.78 9.26 -6.36
CA ASP A 51 -8.02 8.75 -5.75
C ASP A 51 -8.46 9.56 -4.51
N SER A 52 -8.28 10.90 -4.58
CA SER A 52 -8.54 11.87 -3.50
C SER A 52 -7.68 11.67 -2.24
N VAL A 53 -6.59 10.93 -2.32
CA VAL A 53 -5.66 10.67 -1.22
C VAL A 53 -4.28 11.22 -1.56
N LEU A 54 -3.75 12.08 -0.67
CA LEU A 54 -2.33 12.37 -0.62
C LEU A 54 -1.63 11.21 0.09
N LYS A 55 -0.65 10.59 -0.55
CA LYS A 55 0.22 9.58 0.08
C LYS A 55 1.67 10.07 0.06
N ILE A 56 2.26 10.20 1.23
CA ILE A 56 3.63 10.68 1.46
C ILE A 56 4.49 9.48 1.85
N ASN A 57 5.59 9.26 1.12
CA ASN A 57 6.45 8.09 1.32
C ASN A 57 7.60 8.41 2.28
N ILE A 58 7.89 7.47 3.18
CA ILE A 58 8.97 7.54 4.18
C ILE A 58 9.77 6.22 4.13
N PRO A 59 10.45 5.93 3.00
CA PRO A 59 11.17 4.67 2.83
C PRO A 59 12.44 4.64 3.69
N ARG A 60 12.75 3.46 4.26
CA ARG A 60 13.94 3.23 5.08
C ARG A 60 15.13 2.72 4.23
N ASN A 61 15.51 3.53 3.23
CA ASN A 61 16.67 3.23 2.38
C ASN A 61 18.02 3.32 3.13
N ASP A 62 17.99 3.85 4.34
CA ASP A 62 19.12 3.90 5.28
C ASP A 62 19.43 2.53 5.90
N LEU A 63 18.50 1.59 5.88
CA LEU A 63 18.64 0.28 6.51
C LEU A 63 19.14 -0.78 5.52
N LYS A 64 19.94 -1.68 6.06
CA LYS A 64 20.30 -2.97 5.41
C LYS A 64 19.64 -4.07 6.22
N VAL A 65 18.54 -4.59 5.71
CA VAL A 65 17.74 -5.60 6.42
C VAL A 65 18.00 -6.98 5.84
N THR A 66 18.10 -7.96 6.71
CA THR A 66 18.02 -9.38 6.35
C THR A 66 16.80 -10.00 7.02
N ILE A 67 16.12 -10.92 6.35
CA ILE A 67 15.05 -11.74 6.92
C ILE A 67 15.48 -13.20 6.78
N ASP A 68 15.62 -13.91 7.89
CA ASP A 68 16.14 -15.29 7.93
C ASP A 68 17.48 -15.44 7.14
N GLY A 69 18.35 -14.41 7.25
CA GLY A 69 19.64 -14.35 6.54
C GLY A 69 19.58 -13.86 5.09
N ILE A 70 18.39 -13.61 4.53
CA ILE A 70 18.21 -13.11 3.17
C ILE A 70 18.30 -11.59 3.17
N ALA A 71 19.23 -11.02 2.37
CA ALA A 71 19.32 -9.57 2.17
C ALA A 71 18.09 -9.07 1.40
N THR A 72 17.22 -8.33 2.08
CA THR A 72 15.88 -7.98 1.59
C THR A 72 15.80 -6.49 1.25
N PRO A 73 15.37 -6.11 0.04
CA PRO A 73 15.34 -4.72 -0.39
C PRO A 73 14.16 -3.93 0.22
N THR A 74 14.34 -2.60 0.37
CA THR A 74 13.34 -1.68 0.96
C THR A 74 11.92 -1.85 0.39
N PRO A 75 11.69 -2.00 -0.94
CA PRO A 75 10.33 -2.14 -1.50
C PRO A 75 9.58 -3.39 -1.04
N PHE A 76 10.27 -4.39 -0.49
CA PHE A 76 9.65 -5.63 -0.02
C PHE A 76 8.72 -5.42 1.19
N GLY A 77 9.03 -4.44 2.05
CA GLY A 77 8.18 -4.17 3.21
C GLY A 77 8.69 -3.04 4.12
N PHE A 78 9.77 -2.34 3.75
CA PHE A 78 10.38 -1.30 4.61
C PHE A 78 10.09 0.12 4.13
N GLY A 79 8.93 0.32 3.54
CA GLY A 79 8.44 1.62 3.07
C GLY A 79 7.38 2.18 4.01
N GLY A 80 7.79 3.04 4.96
CA GLY A 80 6.84 3.82 5.77
C GLY A 80 6.09 4.85 4.93
N TRP A 81 4.93 5.28 5.42
CA TRP A 81 4.10 6.27 4.73
C TRP A 81 3.14 6.99 5.68
N LEU A 82 2.68 8.18 5.25
CA LEU A 82 1.53 8.89 5.79
C LEU A 82 0.55 9.15 4.64
N ALA A 83 -0.75 9.00 4.87
CA ALA A 83 -1.79 9.28 3.89
C ALA A 83 -2.85 10.19 4.48
N MET A 84 -3.39 11.13 3.69
CA MET A 84 -4.42 12.07 4.11
C MET A 84 -5.55 12.13 3.07
N THR A 85 -6.79 12.18 3.54
CA THR A 85 -7.96 12.39 2.70
C THR A 85 -9.04 13.19 3.42
N LYS A 86 -9.90 13.88 2.66
CA LYS A 86 -10.95 14.73 3.22
C LYS A 86 -12.03 13.93 3.92
N GLY A 87 -12.38 14.37 5.12
CA GLY A 87 -13.51 13.95 5.93
C GLY A 87 -14.55 15.04 6.14
N ASP A 88 -15.30 14.93 7.23
CA ASP A 88 -16.35 15.87 7.59
C ASP A 88 -15.80 17.25 7.97
N GLY A 89 -16.59 18.29 7.73
CA GLY A 89 -16.27 19.67 8.12
C GLY A 89 -15.04 20.26 7.44
N GLY A 90 -14.58 19.68 6.32
CA GLY A 90 -13.37 20.11 5.60
C GLY A 90 -12.07 19.80 6.34
N MET A 91 -12.13 18.90 7.31
CA MET A 91 -10.96 18.32 7.97
C MET A 91 -10.44 17.14 7.16
N ASP A 92 -9.20 16.78 7.41
CA ASP A 92 -8.58 15.57 6.85
C ASP A 92 -8.50 14.50 7.94
N VAL A 93 -8.58 13.24 7.50
CA VAL A 93 -8.13 12.09 8.28
C VAL A 93 -6.74 11.71 7.78
N MET A 94 -5.80 11.60 8.69
CA MET A 94 -4.46 11.11 8.44
C MET A 94 -4.31 9.71 9.02
N MET A 95 -3.77 8.81 8.22
CA MET A 95 -3.33 7.48 8.64
C MET A 95 -1.89 7.28 8.21
N GLY A 96 -1.17 6.42 8.91
CA GLY A 96 0.21 6.11 8.56
C GLY A 96 0.69 4.77 9.07
N ASP A 97 1.79 4.34 8.49
CA ASP A 97 2.56 3.18 8.90
C ASP A 97 4.05 3.54 8.86
N LEU A 98 4.64 3.69 10.01
CA LEU A 98 6.04 4.11 10.16
C LEU A 98 6.91 2.89 10.41
N VAL A 99 8.05 2.81 9.72
CA VAL A 99 9.03 1.72 9.84
C VAL A 99 10.17 2.18 10.74
N LEU A 100 10.36 1.51 11.86
CA LEU A 100 11.20 1.96 12.96
C LEU A 100 12.19 0.87 13.41
N LEU A 101 13.39 1.29 13.79
CA LEU A 101 14.27 0.47 14.62
C LEU A 101 13.75 0.41 16.05
N GLU A 102 14.18 -0.56 16.82
CA GLU A 102 13.77 -0.76 18.21
C GLU A 102 14.00 0.48 19.09
N ASP A 103 15.13 1.16 18.91
CA ASP A 103 15.49 2.39 19.65
C ASP A 103 14.74 3.64 19.15
N GLU A 104 14.11 3.59 17.98
CA GLU A 104 13.28 4.66 17.44
C GLU A 104 11.82 4.60 17.93
N VAL A 105 11.34 3.42 18.38
CA VAL A 105 9.91 3.19 18.70
C VAL A 105 9.40 4.19 19.76
N ASN A 106 10.00 4.21 20.92
CA ASN A 106 9.51 5.05 22.02
C ASN A 106 9.72 6.56 21.77
N PRO A 107 10.87 7.04 21.26
CA PRO A 107 11.03 8.44 20.90
C PRO A 107 10.01 8.93 19.85
N VAL A 108 9.78 8.16 18.80
CA VAL A 108 8.80 8.48 17.76
C VAL A 108 7.38 8.48 18.32
N MET A 109 7.01 7.47 19.12
CA MET A 109 5.71 7.39 19.79
C MET A 109 5.47 8.62 20.67
N SER A 110 6.41 8.97 21.52
CA SER A 110 6.29 10.13 22.40
C SER A 110 6.09 11.41 21.59
N ALA A 111 6.87 11.60 20.51
CA ALA A 111 6.73 12.76 19.65
C ALA A 111 5.37 12.85 18.96
N LEU A 112 4.76 11.72 18.56
CA LEU A 112 3.40 11.68 18.01
C LEU A 112 2.36 12.08 19.07
N LEU A 113 2.42 11.45 20.24
CA LEU A 113 1.46 11.67 21.33
C LEU A 113 1.54 13.11 21.89
N ASP A 114 2.75 13.61 22.11
CA ASP A 114 2.99 14.98 22.62
C ASP A 114 2.49 16.06 21.66
N ASN A 115 2.37 15.74 20.37
CA ASN A 115 1.84 16.61 19.34
C ASN A 115 0.38 16.32 18.98
N GLY A 116 -0.33 15.47 19.74
CA GLY A 116 -1.78 15.25 19.62
C GLY A 116 -2.19 14.28 18.52
N LEU A 117 -1.26 13.45 18.03
CA LEU A 117 -1.58 12.33 17.16
C LEU A 117 -1.78 11.05 17.98
N GLU A 118 -2.52 10.10 17.40
CA GLU A 118 -2.78 8.80 18.03
C GLU A 118 -1.84 7.74 17.47
N VAL A 119 -1.44 6.79 18.32
CA VAL A 119 -0.76 5.55 17.93
C VAL A 119 -1.75 4.42 18.12
N THR A 120 -2.09 3.72 17.05
CA THR A 120 -3.14 2.69 17.04
C THR A 120 -2.61 1.26 17.06
N ALA A 121 -1.35 1.05 16.65
CA ALA A 121 -0.66 -0.23 16.78
C ALA A 121 0.86 -0.08 16.75
N VAL A 122 1.55 -1.05 17.37
CA VAL A 122 2.99 -1.32 17.18
C VAL A 122 3.15 -2.83 17.01
N HIS A 123 3.77 -3.26 15.92
CA HIS A 123 3.90 -4.69 15.59
C HIS A 123 5.12 -4.97 14.69
N ASN A 124 5.37 -6.24 14.37
CA ASN A 124 6.38 -6.68 13.41
C ASN A 124 5.72 -7.21 12.13
N HIS A 125 6.45 -7.19 11.02
CA HIS A 125 6.03 -7.82 9.75
C HIS A 125 6.71 -9.17 9.53
N PHE A 126 7.87 -9.40 10.17
CA PHE A 126 8.70 -10.56 9.94
C PHE A 126 9.10 -11.25 11.24
N PHE A 127 9.41 -12.53 11.12
CA PHE A 127 10.26 -13.24 12.07
C PHE A 127 11.70 -13.22 11.56
N PHE A 128 12.67 -13.29 12.49
CA PHE A 128 14.10 -13.42 12.18
C PHE A 128 14.70 -12.28 11.34
N GLU A 129 14.10 -11.09 11.36
CA GLU A 129 14.70 -9.92 10.74
C GLU A 129 15.86 -9.37 11.55
N SER A 130 16.87 -8.82 10.85
CA SER A 130 17.99 -8.11 11.43
C SER A 130 18.35 -6.88 10.56
N PRO A 131 18.45 -5.67 11.16
CA PRO A 131 18.07 -5.33 12.54
C PRO A 131 16.59 -5.59 12.78
N ARG A 132 16.18 -5.63 14.07
CA ARG A 132 14.76 -5.77 14.42
C ARG A 132 13.98 -4.54 14.01
N ILE A 133 12.89 -4.74 13.29
CA ILE A 133 12.05 -3.70 12.71
C ILE A 133 10.67 -3.72 13.35
N PHE A 134 10.17 -2.56 13.70
CA PHE A 134 8.80 -2.33 14.18
C PHE A 134 8.04 -1.45 13.22
N TYR A 135 6.74 -1.67 13.14
CA TYR A 135 5.81 -0.89 12.36
C TYR A 135 4.83 -0.23 13.32
N MET A 136 4.62 1.09 13.12
CA MET A 136 3.79 1.89 14.03
C MET A 136 2.69 2.57 13.23
N HIS A 137 1.44 2.21 13.52
CA HIS A 137 0.30 2.88 12.93
C HIS A 137 -0.03 4.18 13.64
N VAL A 138 -0.21 5.22 12.83
CA VAL A 138 -0.48 6.60 13.26
C VAL A 138 -1.84 7.02 12.74
N HIS A 139 -2.59 7.75 13.59
CA HIS A 139 -3.88 8.32 13.23
C HIS A 139 -3.99 9.77 13.71
N GLY A 140 -4.73 10.59 12.94
CA GLY A 140 -4.99 11.97 13.28
C GLY A 140 -6.16 12.55 12.49
N HIS A 141 -6.84 13.53 13.08
CA HIS A 141 -7.93 14.26 12.47
C HIS A 141 -7.74 15.76 12.64
N GLY A 142 -7.81 16.51 11.53
CA GLY A 142 -7.58 17.95 11.55
C GLY A 142 -7.33 18.50 10.14
N LYS A 143 -6.82 19.73 10.07
CA LYS A 143 -6.40 20.30 8.77
C LYS A 143 -5.07 19.70 8.33
N ALA A 144 -4.90 19.43 7.03
CA ALA A 144 -3.69 18.83 6.49
C ALA A 144 -2.39 19.51 6.93
N ALA A 145 -2.37 20.86 6.96
CA ALA A 145 -1.21 21.62 7.41
C ALA A 145 -0.91 21.42 8.91
N ASP A 146 -1.94 21.26 9.74
CA ASP A 146 -1.79 21.02 11.17
C ASP A 146 -1.30 19.59 11.41
N LEU A 147 -1.92 18.60 10.75
CA LEU A 147 -1.50 17.20 10.81
C LEU A 147 -0.03 17.02 10.39
N ALA A 148 0.39 17.71 9.33
CA ALA A 148 1.79 17.69 8.90
C ALA A 148 2.74 18.30 9.96
N ARG A 149 2.34 19.40 10.61
CA ARG A 149 3.12 20.00 11.71
C ARG A 149 3.19 19.07 12.93
N MET A 150 2.10 18.41 13.27
CA MET A 150 2.01 17.46 14.39
C MET A 150 2.89 16.22 14.13
N ALA A 151 2.93 15.71 12.89
CA ALA A 151 3.71 14.53 12.52
C ALA A 151 5.23 14.85 12.35
N LYS A 152 5.58 16.11 12.02
CA LYS A 152 6.96 16.50 11.68
C LYS A 152 7.99 16.10 12.72
N PRO A 153 7.80 16.36 14.04
CA PRO A 153 8.80 15.98 15.06
C PRO A 153 9.09 14.48 15.08
N ALA A 154 8.06 13.65 14.94
CA ALA A 154 8.20 12.20 14.89
C ALA A 154 8.92 11.75 13.62
N VAL A 155 8.52 12.27 12.44
CA VAL A 155 9.16 11.95 11.15
C VAL A 155 10.64 12.34 11.14
N ASP A 156 11.02 13.42 11.83
CA ASP A 156 12.41 13.87 11.93
C ASP A 156 13.29 12.98 12.82
N LEU A 157 12.72 12.16 13.67
CA LEU A 157 13.45 11.20 14.50
C LEU A 157 13.78 9.91 13.73
N ILE A 158 13.04 9.58 12.68
CA ILE A 158 13.22 8.35 11.89
C ILE A 158 14.57 8.41 11.15
N GLY A 159 15.38 7.36 11.28
CA GLY A 159 16.71 7.27 10.69
C GLY A 159 17.80 7.99 11.48
N LYS A 160 17.48 8.46 12.70
CA LYS A 160 18.48 9.08 13.61
C LYS A 160 18.90 8.18 14.77
N GLY A 161 18.34 6.96 14.84
CA GLY A 161 18.73 5.95 15.81
C GLY A 161 20.21 5.56 15.70
N SER A 162 20.77 5.11 16.80
CA SER A 162 22.20 4.71 16.83
C SER A 162 22.40 3.41 16.06
N PRO A 163 23.43 3.33 15.19
CA PRO A 163 23.77 2.11 14.45
C PRO A 163 24.18 0.91 15.33
N GLN A 164 24.17 1.07 16.65
CA GLN A 164 24.75 0.12 17.62
C GLN A 164 23.96 -1.17 17.84
N HIS A 165 22.74 -1.29 17.30
CA HIS A 165 21.90 -2.50 17.42
C HIS A 165 21.79 -3.31 16.13
N GLN A 166 22.74 -3.18 15.20
CA GLN A 166 22.88 -4.13 14.09
C GLN A 166 23.47 -5.44 14.63
N SER A 167 22.67 -6.20 15.35
CA SER A 167 23.04 -7.57 15.71
C SER A 167 23.19 -8.38 14.44
N SER A 168 24.40 -8.81 14.13
CA SER A 168 24.65 -9.77 13.09
C SER A 168 24.05 -11.12 13.51
N VAL A 169 22.83 -11.41 13.07
CA VAL A 169 22.28 -12.76 13.15
C VAL A 169 23.03 -13.60 12.10
N THR A 170 24.04 -14.32 12.55
CA THR A 170 24.66 -15.40 11.77
C THR A 170 23.76 -16.62 11.88
N GLY A 171 23.02 -16.95 10.85
CA GLY A 171 22.27 -18.20 10.82
C GLY A 171 20.95 -18.14 10.07
N GLY A 172 20.98 -17.98 8.77
CA GLY A 172 19.88 -18.30 7.88
C GLY A 172 20.36 -19.23 6.78
N HIS A 173 19.67 -20.33 6.55
CA HIS A 173 20.00 -21.31 5.53
C HIS A 173 19.20 -21.08 4.23
N SER A 174 18.82 -19.84 3.94
CA SER A 174 18.06 -19.53 2.75
C SER A 174 18.97 -19.16 1.58
N ASN A 175 18.80 -19.83 0.44
CA ASN A 175 19.50 -19.52 -0.82
C ASN A 175 18.73 -18.50 -1.68
N VAL A 176 17.92 -17.63 -1.07
CA VAL A 176 17.20 -16.59 -1.81
C VAL A 176 18.16 -15.45 -2.14
N SER A 177 18.27 -15.13 -3.41
CA SER A 177 19.01 -13.98 -3.93
C SER A 177 18.21 -13.30 -5.02
N ALA A 178 18.53 -12.04 -5.31
CA ALA A 178 17.91 -11.36 -6.44
C ALA A 178 18.02 -12.21 -7.72
N GLY A 179 16.89 -12.46 -8.35
CA GLY A 179 16.76 -13.30 -9.54
C GLY A 179 15.59 -12.86 -10.40
N GLN A 180 15.24 -13.70 -11.37
CA GLN A 180 14.06 -13.48 -12.18
C GLN A 180 12.86 -14.24 -11.61
N ILE A 181 11.74 -13.51 -11.47
CA ILE A 181 10.42 -14.02 -11.11
C ILE A 181 9.51 -13.93 -12.34
N ASP A 182 8.79 -14.99 -12.67
CA ASP A 182 7.73 -14.96 -13.68
C ASP A 182 6.48 -14.24 -13.10
N THR A 183 6.47 -12.92 -13.24
CA THR A 183 5.38 -12.06 -12.75
C THR A 183 4.05 -12.37 -13.39
N ALA A 184 4.05 -12.76 -14.68
CA ALA A 184 2.84 -13.15 -15.39
C ALA A 184 2.24 -14.46 -14.84
N LYS A 185 3.07 -15.40 -14.42
CA LYS A 185 2.62 -16.63 -13.76
C LYS A 185 2.02 -16.33 -12.39
N ILE A 186 2.66 -15.47 -11.59
CA ILE A 186 2.13 -15.04 -10.29
C ILE A 186 0.77 -14.35 -10.47
N ALA A 187 0.67 -13.39 -11.39
CA ALA A 187 -0.56 -12.67 -11.67
C ALA A 187 -1.71 -13.61 -12.07
N ARG A 188 -1.45 -14.61 -12.92
CA ARG A 188 -2.44 -15.63 -13.30
C ARG A 188 -2.92 -16.47 -12.12
N ILE A 189 -2.01 -16.90 -11.24
CA ILE A 189 -2.37 -17.70 -10.04
C ILE A 189 -3.22 -16.87 -9.10
N VAL A 190 -2.78 -15.65 -8.81
CA VAL A 190 -3.46 -14.75 -7.88
C VAL A 190 -4.76 -14.18 -8.46
N GLY A 191 -4.82 -14.01 -9.79
CA GLY A 191 -5.94 -13.39 -10.50
C GLY A 191 -5.96 -11.87 -10.41
N HIS A 192 -4.81 -11.26 -10.12
CA HIS A 192 -4.60 -9.81 -10.06
C HIS A 192 -3.22 -9.47 -10.59
N GLU A 193 -3.14 -8.36 -11.33
CA GLU A 193 -1.87 -7.80 -11.78
C GLU A 193 -1.16 -7.08 -10.62
N GLY A 194 0.17 -6.99 -10.69
CA GLY A 194 1.00 -6.30 -9.73
C GLY A 194 1.89 -5.27 -10.39
N GLU A 195 2.67 -4.59 -9.58
CA GLU A 195 3.64 -3.59 -9.99
C GLU A 195 5.06 -4.04 -9.66
N GLN A 196 5.98 -3.79 -10.61
CA GLN A 196 7.40 -4.05 -10.41
C GLN A 196 8.08 -2.82 -9.79
N ASN A 197 8.75 -3.01 -8.66
CA ASN A 197 9.56 -1.98 -8.03
C ASN A 197 10.97 -2.53 -7.74
N GLY A 198 11.91 -2.20 -8.62
CA GLY A 198 13.24 -2.82 -8.60
C GLY A 198 13.14 -4.33 -8.78
N ALA A 199 13.68 -5.10 -7.83
CA ALA A 199 13.63 -6.56 -7.84
C ALA A 199 12.37 -7.15 -7.17
N VAL A 200 11.46 -6.30 -6.67
CA VAL A 200 10.23 -6.73 -5.97
C VAL A 200 9.02 -6.61 -6.89
N TYR A 201 8.23 -7.67 -6.98
CA TYR A 201 6.91 -7.65 -7.61
C TYR A 201 5.83 -7.64 -6.54
N LYS A 202 4.96 -6.63 -6.55
CA LYS A 202 3.94 -6.41 -5.52
C LYS A 202 2.54 -6.38 -6.13
N ILE A 203 1.66 -7.23 -5.63
CA ILE A 203 0.22 -7.24 -5.94
C ILE A 203 -0.51 -6.57 -4.79
N THR A 204 -1.38 -5.60 -5.08
CA THR A 204 -2.23 -4.93 -4.08
C THR A 204 -3.69 -5.07 -4.51
N VAL A 205 -4.52 -5.57 -3.61
CA VAL A 205 -5.96 -5.79 -3.81
C VAL A 205 -6.74 -4.96 -2.80
N GLY A 206 -7.53 -3.99 -3.28
CA GLY A 206 -8.39 -3.19 -2.42
C GLY A 206 -9.55 -4.00 -1.83
N ARG A 207 -10.14 -3.51 -0.74
CA ARG A 207 -11.38 -4.02 -0.15
C ARG A 207 -12.56 -3.17 -0.60
N ASP A 208 -12.77 -3.07 -1.91
CA ASP A 208 -13.83 -2.24 -2.53
C ASP A 208 -15.24 -2.74 -2.21
N ASP A 209 -15.35 -3.97 -1.69
CA ASP A 209 -16.56 -4.54 -1.12
C ASP A 209 -16.96 -3.87 0.21
N LEU A 210 -16.03 -3.19 0.87
CA LEU A 210 -16.25 -2.45 2.12
C LEU A 210 -16.38 -0.94 1.84
N LYS A 211 -17.46 -0.34 2.31
CA LYS A 211 -17.68 1.11 2.20
C LYS A 211 -17.36 1.77 3.54
N LEU A 212 -16.09 1.68 3.93
CA LEU A 212 -15.61 2.17 5.21
C LEU A 212 -15.45 3.69 5.19
N LYS A 213 -15.89 4.34 6.27
CA LYS A 213 -15.62 5.75 6.53
C LYS A 213 -15.10 5.93 7.94
N GLU A 214 -14.23 6.91 8.11
CA GLU A 214 -13.75 7.36 9.40
C GLU A 214 -13.82 8.87 9.46
N MET A 215 -14.55 9.43 10.42
CA MET A 215 -14.81 10.88 10.53
C MET A 215 -15.24 11.51 9.19
N GLY A 216 -16.12 10.80 8.46
CA GLY A 216 -16.61 11.19 7.13
C GLY A 216 -15.65 10.90 5.97
N ALA A 217 -14.38 10.69 6.21
CA ALA A 217 -13.41 10.38 5.18
C ALA A 217 -13.59 8.95 4.63
N PRO A 218 -13.65 8.74 3.30
CA PRO A 218 -13.68 7.41 2.72
C PRO A 218 -12.31 6.74 2.90
N ILE A 219 -12.28 5.58 3.54
CA ILE A 219 -11.07 4.78 3.71
C ILE A 219 -10.99 3.78 2.55
N ASN A 220 -10.05 3.98 1.67
CA ASN A 220 -9.82 3.18 0.47
C ASN A 220 -8.45 2.47 0.51
N SER A 221 -8.08 1.81 -0.58
CA SER A 221 -6.82 1.08 -0.70
C SER A 221 -5.59 1.97 -0.45
N ARG A 222 -5.60 3.23 -0.86
CA ARG A 222 -4.48 4.16 -0.65
C ARG A 222 -4.35 4.63 0.80
N MET A 223 -5.45 4.60 1.55
CA MET A 223 -5.50 4.83 3.00
C MET A 223 -5.12 3.58 3.82
N GLY A 224 -4.69 2.50 3.18
CA GLY A 224 -4.27 1.27 3.83
C GLY A 224 -5.35 0.18 3.92
N LEU A 225 -6.57 0.39 3.39
CA LEU A 225 -7.61 -0.64 3.36
C LEU A 225 -7.39 -1.57 2.15
N ASN A 226 -6.34 -2.36 2.22
CA ASN A 226 -5.97 -3.28 1.14
C ASN A 226 -5.34 -4.55 1.68
N THR A 227 -5.28 -5.54 0.80
CA THR A 227 -4.55 -6.80 0.98
C THR A 227 -3.44 -6.81 -0.05
N TRP A 228 -2.21 -7.17 0.34
CA TRP A 228 -1.09 -7.18 -0.59
C TRP A 228 -0.14 -8.35 -0.38
N ALA A 229 0.59 -8.69 -1.44
CA ALA A 229 1.72 -9.61 -1.41
C ALA A 229 2.88 -9.02 -2.21
N ALA A 230 4.07 -8.99 -1.62
CA ALA A 230 5.32 -8.63 -2.25
C ALA A 230 6.19 -9.87 -2.42
N PHE A 231 6.70 -10.11 -3.63
CA PHE A 231 7.54 -11.25 -3.99
C PHE A 231 8.95 -10.77 -4.34
N TYR A 232 9.97 -11.45 -3.83
CA TYR A 232 11.38 -11.18 -4.09
C TYR A 232 12.15 -12.48 -4.21
N GLY A 233 13.13 -12.55 -5.10
CA GLY A 233 14.00 -13.70 -5.32
C GLY A 233 13.92 -14.26 -6.73
N SER A 234 13.86 -15.58 -6.87
CA SER A 234 13.71 -16.29 -8.15
C SER A 234 12.53 -17.27 -8.10
N ASP A 235 12.09 -17.79 -9.25
CA ASP A 235 10.93 -18.71 -9.30
C ASP A 235 11.10 -19.96 -8.43
N ALA A 236 12.31 -20.48 -8.31
CA ALA A 236 12.60 -21.65 -7.47
C ALA A 236 12.74 -21.30 -5.98
N ASN A 237 13.29 -20.10 -5.69
CA ASN A 237 13.60 -19.67 -4.33
C ASN A 237 13.22 -18.18 -4.18
N ALA A 238 12.05 -17.93 -3.63
CA ALA A 238 11.55 -16.59 -3.38
C ALA A 238 11.13 -16.42 -1.93
N GLU A 239 10.99 -15.17 -1.55
CA GLU A 239 10.25 -14.73 -0.36
C GLU A 239 8.92 -14.13 -0.78
N VAL A 240 7.91 -14.27 0.07
CA VAL A 240 6.70 -13.48 0.04
C VAL A 240 6.45 -12.86 1.40
N ALA A 241 6.08 -11.60 1.40
CA ALA A 241 5.51 -10.92 2.57
C ALA A 241 4.20 -10.25 2.18
N GLY A 242 3.31 -10.09 3.13
CA GLY A 242 2.05 -9.44 2.83
C GLY A 242 1.23 -9.06 4.05
N ASP A 243 0.13 -8.41 3.74
CA ASP A 243 -0.89 -7.99 4.69
C ASP A 243 -2.27 -8.38 4.17
N VAL A 244 -3.18 -8.76 5.06
CA VAL A 244 -4.56 -9.12 4.73
C VAL A 244 -5.52 -8.31 5.56
N ALA A 245 -6.32 -7.45 4.89
CA ALA A 245 -7.40 -6.69 5.52
C ALA A 245 -8.68 -7.54 5.64
N MET A 246 -9.18 -7.74 6.84
CA MET A 246 -10.22 -8.71 7.16
C MET A 246 -11.33 -8.13 8.03
N LEU A 247 -12.55 -8.59 7.81
CA LEU A 247 -13.61 -8.54 8.81
C LEU A 247 -13.38 -9.61 9.90
N ALA A 248 -13.98 -9.45 11.07
CA ALA A 248 -13.83 -10.37 12.20
C ALA A 248 -14.09 -11.85 11.83
N GLN A 249 -15.13 -12.11 11.03
CA GLN A 249 -15.49 -13.46 10.58
C GLN A 249 -14.55 -14.04 9.52
N GLU A 250 -13.72 -13.22 8.87
CA GLU A 250 -12.75 -13.65 7.86
C GLU A 250 -11.40 -14.05 8.49
N VAL A 251 -11.11 -13.62 9.73
CA VAL A 251 -9.82 -13.86 10.40
C VAL A 251 -9.47 -15.34 10.47
N THR A 252 -10.32 -16.16 11.07
CA THR A 252 -10.03 -17.59 11.23
C THR A 252 -9.93 -18.35 9.90
N PRO A 253 -10.80 -18.15 8.89
CA PRO A 253 -10.62 -18.74 7.57
C PRO A 253 -9.30 -18.36 6.89
N VAL A 254 -8.92 -17.08 6.92
CA VAL A 254 -7.65 -16.59 6.34
C VAL A 254 -6.44 -17.21 7.06
N LEU A 255 -6.45 -17.26 8.40
CA LEU A 255 -5.39 -17.91 9.18
C LEU A 255 -5.19 -19.37 8.74
N ARG A 256 -6.27 -20.12 8.61
CA ARG A 256 -6.24 -21.53 8.17
C ARG A 256 -5.68 -21.64 6.76
N ALA A 257 -6.11 -20.77 5.83
CA ALA A 257 -5.64 -20.78 4.44
C ALA A 257 -4.13 -20.52 4.36
N LEU A 258 -3.62 -19.51 5.05
CA LEU A 258 -2.19 -19.19 5.08
C LEU A 258 -1.38 -20.35 5.69
N ARG A 259 -1.79 -20.87 6.86
CA ARG A 259 -1.07 -21.93 7.56
C ARG A 259 -1.08 -23.25 6.79
N ALA A 260 -2.20 -23.61 6.14
CA ALA A 260 -2.28 -24.82 5.31
C ALA A 260 -1.33 -24.77 4.09
N ASN A 261 -0.97 -23.57 3.63
CA ASN A 261 -0.01 -23.35 2.55
C ASN A 261 1.42 -23.09 3.03
N GLY A 262 1.70 -23.23 4.33
CA GLY A 262 3.04 -23.09 4.91
C GLY A 262 3.52 -21.65 5.08
N LEU A 263 2.63 -20.66 4.97
CA LEU A 263 2.95 -19.26 5.24
C LEU A 263 2.91 -18.98 6.74
N ASN A 264 3.90 -18.26 7.26
CA ASN A 264 3.99 -17.86 8.66
C ASN A 264 3.12 -16.65 8.92
N VAL A 265 2.30 -16.69 9.96
CA VAL A 265 1.55 -15.52 10.44
C VAL A 265 2.38 -14.84 11.53
N VAL A 266 2.61 -13.53 11.37
CA VAL A 266 3.51 -12.76 12.23
C VAL A 266 2.74 -11.90 13.22
N ALA A 267 1.70 -11.21 12.78
CA ALA A 267 0.92 -10.31 13.63
C ALA A 267 -0.54 -10.25 13.17
N ILE A 268 -1.44 -9.95 14.11
CA ILE A 268 -2.82 -9.55 13.85
C ILE A 268 -3.03 -8.26 14.64
N HIS A 269 -3.52 -7.20 13.97
CA HIS A 269 -3.66 -5.88 14.56
C HIS A 269 -4.76 -5.07 13.87
N GLN A 270 -4.93 -3.82 14.27
CA GLN A 270 -5.87 -2.87 13.70
C GLN A 270 -5.12 -1.60 13.27
N HIS A 271 -5.54 -0.98 12.16
CA HIS A 271 -5.03 0.34 11.76
C HIS A 271 -5.84 1.48 12.40
N MET A 272 -7.10 1.21 12.73
CA MET A 272 -8.08 2.19 13.22
C MET A 272 -8.80 1.61 14.43
N THR A 273 -9.06 2.46 15.43
CA THR A 273 -9.68 2.03 16.69
C THR A 273 -11.17 2.27 16.74
N SER A 274 -11.72 3.16 15.90
CA SER A 274 -13.11 3.64 16.00
C SER A 274 -14.00 3.31 14.80
N THR A 275 -13.50 2.55 13.80
CA THR A 275 -14.28 2.21 12.60
C THR A 275 -15.31 1.11 12.83
N GLN A 276 -16.44 1.21 12.09
CA GLN A 276 -17.46 0.16 12.03
C GLN A 276 -17.73 -0.21 10.58
N PRO A 277 -17.62 -1.49 10.20
CA PRO A 277 -17.14 -2.62 11.03
C PRO A 277 -15.66 -2.48 11.39
N THR A 278 -15.25 -3.15 12.47
CA THR A 278 -13.84 -3.27 12.83
C THR A 278 -13.09 -4.06 11.75
N ILE A 279 -11.96 -3.54 11.32
CA ILE A 279 -11.08 -4.18 10.35
C ILE A 279 -9.85 -4.70 11.08
N TYR A 280 -9.53 -5.95 10.82
CA TYR A 280 -8.31 -6.62 11.29
C TYR A 280 -7.33 -6.72 10.13
N PHE A 281 -6.06 -6.52 10.42
CA PHE A 281 -4.95 -6.68 9.49
C PHE A 281 -4.04 -7.79 9.97
N LEU A 282 -3.47 -8.56 9.05
CA LEU A 282 -2.65 -9.71 9.37
C LEU A 282 -1.41 -9.74 8.51
N HIS A 283 -0.24 -9.67 9.13
CA HIS A 283 1.02 -9.85 8.43
C HIS A 283 1.42 -11.32 8.36
N TYR A 284 1.87 -11.71 7.16
CA TYR A 284 2.38 -13.04 6.88
C TYR A 284 3.67 -12.97 6.07
N TRP A 285 4.47 -14.02 6.19
CA TRP A 285 5.74 -14.19 5.51
C TRP A 285 6.02 -15.66 5.21
N GLY A 286 6.77 -15.94 4.14
CA GLY A 286 7.23 -17.28 3.81
C GLY A 286 8.25 -17.32 2.71
N THR A 287 8.94 -18.47 2.59
CA THR A 287 9.94 -18.73 1.56
C THR A 287 9.61 -19.99 0.78
N GLY A 288 10.05 -20.07 -0.47
CA GLY A 288 9.87 -21.23 -1.34
C GLY A 288 9.66 -20.87 -2.81
N PRO A 289 9.23 -21.83 -3.64
CA PRO A 289 8.89 -21.56 -5.04
C PRO A 289 7.74 -20.54 -5.17
N THR A 290 7.88 -19.58 -6.11
CA THR A 290 6.88 -18.51 -6.33
C THR A 290 5.47 -19.03 -6.54
N GLU A 291 5.32 -20.15 -7.25
CA GLU A 291 4.01 -20.78 -7.48
C GLU A 291 3.32 -21.20 -6.18
N LYS A 292 4.05 -21.81 -5.25
CA LYS A 292 3.53 -22.20 -3.93
C LYS A 292 3.13 -20.98 -3.11
N LEU A 293 3.99 -19.96 -3.10
CA LEU A 293 3.75 -18.73 -2.34
C LEU A 293 2.53 -17.96 -2.90
N ALA A 294 2.42 -17.85 -4.22
CA ALA A 294 1.28 -17.22 -4.90
C ALA A 294 -0.02 -17.99 -4.66
N THR A 295 0.03 -19.33 -4.66
CA THR A 295 -1.12 -20.19 -4.33
C THR A 295 -1.58 -19.99 -2.89
N GLY A 296 -0.64 -19.85 -1.95
CA GLY A 296 -0.95 -19.58 -0.55
C GLY A 296 -1.62 -18.20 -0.36
N PHE A 297 -1.13 -17.19 -1.03
CA PHE A 297 -1.76 -15.87 -1.04
C PHE A 297 -3.15 -15.92 -1.68
N LYS A 298 -3.31 -16.60 -2.83
CA LYS A 298 -4.61 -16.79 -3.48
C LYS A 298 -5.61 -17.50 -2.56
N ALA A 299 -5.18 -18.49 -1.81
CA ALA A 299 -6.03 -19.19 -0.86
C ALA A 299 -6.56 -18.24 0.22
N ALA A 300 -5.73 -17.33 0.74
CA ALA A 300 -6.16 -16.30 1.68
C ALA A 300 -7.15 -15.31 1.05
N LEU A 301 -6.86 -14.81 -0.16
CA LEU A 301 -7.77 -13.91 -0.90
C LEU A 301 -9.15 -14.55 -1.12
N ASN A 302 -9.21 -15.84 -1.38
CA ASN A 302 -10.47 -16.56 -1.60
C ASN A 302 -11.34 -16.63 -0.34
N GLU A 303 -10.81 -16.36 0.85
CA GLU A 303 -11.60 -16.31 2.09
C GLU A 303 -12.22 -14.93 2.37
N LEU A 304 -11.81 -13.91 1.62
CA LEU A 304 -12.34 -12.55 1.76
C LEU A 304 -13.66 -12.36 1.02
N GLY A 305 -14.55 -11.54 1.56
CA GLY A 305 -15.82 -11.16 0.93
C GLY A 305 -16.92 -12.25 0.97
N LYS A 306 -16.65 -13.44 1.50
CA LYS A 306 -17.64 -14.54 1.59
C LYS A 306 -18.74 -14.27 2.61
N ALA A 307 -18.51 -13.40 3.58
CA ALA A 307 -19.40 -13.18 4.71
C ALA A 307 -20.77 -12.58 4.36
N LYS A 308 -20.95 -12.01 3.16
CA LYS A 308 -22.25 -11.51 2.69
C LYS A 308 -23.28 -12.61 2.42
N ALA A 309 -22.85 -13.85 2.23
CA ALA A 309 -23.75 -14.96 1.90
C ALA A 309 -24.41 -15.62 3.13
N THR A 310 -23.85 -15.45 4.32
CA THR A 310 -24.31 -16.19 5.54
C THR A 310 -25.20 -15.35 6.46
N ASN A 311 -25.19 -14.03 6.40
CA ASN A 311 -25.98 -13.18 7.30
C ASN A 311 -27.48 -13.05 6.93
N ALA A 312 -27.94 -13.73 5.88
CA ALA A 312 -29.39 -13.75 5.51
C ALA A 312 -30.16 -14.88 6.24
N LYS A 313 -29.53 -15.71 7.07
CA LYS A 313 -30.17 -16.88 7.71
C LYS A 313 -29.98 -17.05 9.20
N ALA A 314 -29.56 -16.05 9.95
CA ALA A 314 -29.36 -16.18 11.39
C ALA A 314 -29.97 -15.00 12.18
N VAL A 315 -31.27 -14.78 12.04
CA VAL A 315 -32.09 -14.08 13.05
C VAL A 315 -33.42 -14.82 13.10
N ASP A 316 -33.42 -15.96 13.76
CA ASP A 316 -34.60 -16.57 14.34
C ASP A 316 -34.12 -17.50 15.45
N HIS A 317 -33.99 -16.98 16.64
CA HIS A 317 -33.99 -17.78 17.90
C HIS A 317 -34.38 -16.90 19.09
N HIS A 318 -35.61 -17.10 19.50
CA HIS A 318 -36.20 -17.07 20.84
C HIS A 318 -35.64 -16.13 21.90
#